data_f4534743387784dc24eaff1ba55d2d71
#
_entry.id   f4534743387784dc24eaff1ba55d2d71
#
_cell.length_a   1.000
_cell.length_b   1.000
_cell.length_c   1.000
_cell.angle_alpha   90.00
_cell.angle_beta   90.00
_cell.angle_gamma   90.00
#
_symmetry.space_group_name_H-M   'P 1'
#
loop_
_entity.id
_entity.type
_entity.pdbx_description
1 polymer ?
#
loop_
_entity_poly.entity_id
_entity_poly.type
_entity_poly.pdbx_seq_one_letter_code
_entity_poly.pdbx_strand_id
1 'polypeptide(L)'
;MKNAKEIREITNKVLEERNTLAIKKMNDYIDEIIAPQIEEKAKQGLEVLTVDVDVTRVIGLRELVKVLVANGYEVGFGVYPMIKIRW
;
A
#
# COMPACT_ATOMS: atom_id res chain seq x y z
N MET A 1 7.24 -38.36 -12.56
CA MET A 1 6.15 -37.43 -12.09
C MET A 1 6.55 -36.84 -10.75
N LYS A 2 6.39 -35.53 -10.59
CA LYS A 2 6.65 -34.86 -9.30
C LYS A 2 5.58 -35.25 -8.29
N ASN A 3 5.97 -35.42 -7.03
CA ASN A 3 5.05 -35.72 -5.94
C ASN A 3 4.36 -34.44 -5.42
N ALA A 4 3.35 -34.61 -4.57
CA ALA A 4 2.58 -33.48 -4.05
C ALA A 4 3.41 -32.48 -3.26
N LYS A 5 4.46 -32.92 -2.58
CA LYS A 5 5.36 -32.04 -1.82
C LYS A 5 6.14 -31.11 -2.75
N GLU A 6 6.68 -31.66 -3.85
CA GLU A 6 7.41 -30.89 -4.86
C GLU A 6 6.51 -29.85 -5.52
N ILE A 7 5.27 -30.22 -5.84
CA ILE A 7 4.28 -29.30 -6.41
C ILE A 7 3.93 -28.18 -5.42
N ARG A 8 3.78 -28.47 -4.13
CA ARG A 8 3.53 -27.45 -3.11
C ARG A 8 4.70 -26.46 -2.99
N GLU A 9 5.94 -26.96 -3.06
CA GLU A 9 7.12 -26.10 -3.03
C GLU A 9 7.14 -25.11 -4.19
N ILE A 10 6.78 -25.56 -5.39
CA ILE A 10 6.65 -24.69 -6.57
C ILE A 10 5.56 -23.64 -6.33
N THR A 11 4.39 -24.04 -5.86
CA THR A 11 3.27 -23.14 -5.57
C THR A 11 3.66 -22.08 -4.54
N ASN A 12 4.26 -22.49 -3.43
CA ASN A 12 4.69 -21.58 -2.37
C ASN A 12 5.71 -20.57 -2.87
N LYS A 13 6.67 -20.99 -3.68
CA LYS A 13 7.67 -20.09 -4.27
C LYS A 13 7.03 -19.05 -5.16
N VAL A 14 6.07 -19.43 -6.00
CA VAL A 14 5.34 -18.50 -6.87
C VAL A 14 4.52 -17.52 -6.05
N LEU A 15 3.86 -17.96 -4.98
CA LEU A 15 3.08 -17.09 -4.09
C LEU A 15 3.99 -16.08 -3.35
N GLU A 16 5.15 -16.51 -2.88
CA GLU A 16 6.14 -15.62 -2.26
C GLU A 16 6.62 -14.55 -3.23
N GLU A 17 6.94 -14.91 -4.47
CA GLU A 17 7.35 -13.97 -5.52
C GLU A 17 6.24 -12.96 -5.81
N ARG A 18 4.99 -13.41 -5.92
CA ARG A 18 3.84 -12.52 -6.14
C ARG A 18 3.62 -11.55 -4.99
N ASN A 19 3.74 -12.01 -3.74
CA ASN A 19 3.61 -11.16 -2.56
C ASN A 19 4.72 -10.10 -2.51
N THR A 20 5.95 -10.47 -2.83
CA THR A 20 7.08 -9.55 -2.88
C THR A 20 6.85 -8.45 -3.93
N LEU A 21 6.37 -8.83 -5.12
CA LEU A 21 6.06 -7.87 -6.19
C LEU A 21 4.91 -6.94 -5.80
N ALA A 22 3.87 -7.47 -5.14
CA ALA A 22 2.72 -6.69 -4.70
C ALA A 22 3.13 -5.67 -3.62
N ILE A 23 3.97 -6.05 -2.68
CA ILE A 23 4.51 -5.16 -1.65
C ILE A 23 5.34 -4.05 -2.27
N LYS A 24 6.24 -4.40 -3.19
CA LYS A 24 7.06 -3.42 -3.91
C LYS A 24 6.19 -2.42 -4.67
N LYS A 25 5.20 -2.90 -5.39
CA LYS A 25 4.27 -2.06 -6.15
C LYS A 25 3.53 -1.07 -5.26
N MET A 26 3.07 -1.52 -4.09
CA MET A 26 2.42 -0.65 -3.11
C MET A 26 3.38 0.38 -2.54
N ASN A 27 4.60 -0.02 -2.17
CA ASN A 27 5.62 0.89 -1.67
C ASN A 27 6.01 1.94 -2.71
N ASP A 28 6.15 1.55 -3.97
CA ASP A 28 6.42 2.48 -5.07
C ASP A 28 5.27 3.48 -5.23
N TYR A 29 4.02 3.04 -5.11
CA TYR A 29 2.87 3.93 -5.14
C TYR A 29 2.89 4.95 -4.00
N ILE A 30 3.22 4.51 -2.79
CA ILE A 30 3.36 5.40 -1.63
C ILE A 30 4.45 6.44 -1.89
N ASP A 31 5.62 6.01 -2.32
CA ASP A 31 6.78 6.88 -2.50
C ASP A 31 6.63 7.86 -3.67
N GLU A 32 6.00 7.43 -4.75
CA GLU A 32 5.88 8.22 -5.98
C GLU A 32 4.64 9.11 -6.02
N ILE A 33 3.55 8.69 -5.38
CA ILE A 33 2.25 9.36 -5.47
C ILE A 33 1.81 9.96 -4.14
N ILE A 34 1.79 9.18 -3.07
CA ILE A 34 1.25 9.61 -1.78
C ILE A 34 2.22 10.55 -1.05
N ALA A 35 3.48 10.17 -0.89
CA ALA A 35 4.47 10.96 -0.16
C ALA A 35 4.69 12.35 -0.76
N PRO A 36 4.83 12.53 -2.09
CA PRO A 36 4.95 13.86 -2.67
C PRO A 36 3.73 14.76 -2.41
N GLN A 37 2.54 14.21 -2.41
CA GLN A 37 1.31 14.96 -2.12
C GLN A 37 1.25 15.38 -0.65
N ILE A 38 1.69 14.54 0.28
CA ILE A 38 1.80 14.88 1.70
C ILE A 38 2.77 16.03 1.88
N GLU A 39 3.96 15.97 1.27
CA GLU A 39 4.96 17.03 1.34
C GLU A 39 4.43 18.34 0.78
N GLU A 40 3.74 18.31 -0.34
CA GLU A 40 3.16 19.52 -0.95
C GLU A 40 2.12 20.15 -0.03
N LYS A 41 1.23 19.37 0.56
CA LYS A 41 0.25 19.88 1.53
C LYS A 41 0.92 20.45 2.77
N ALA A 42 1.94 19.80 3.28
CA ALA A 42 2.72 20.29 4.43
C ALA A 42 3.38 21.63 4.14
N LYS A 43 3.93 21.81 2.93
CA LYS A 43 4.50 23.09 2.48
C LYS A 43 3.45 24.21 2.40
N GLN A 44 2.20 23.87 2.20
CA GLN A 44 1.08 24.83 2.21
C GLN A 44 0.56 25.12 3.63
N GLY A 45 1.15 24.53 4.67
CA GLY A 45 0.70 24.67 6.04
C GLY A 45 -0.48 23.80 6.41
N LEU A 46 -0.81 22.79 5.59
CA LEU A 46 -1.91 21.87 5.84
C LEU A 46 -1.42 20.61 6.55
N GLU A 47 -2.32 19.97 7.28
CA GLU A 47 -2.03 18.77 8.08
C GLU A 47 -2.87 17.57 7.65
N VAL A 48 -3.50 17.66 6.49
CA VAL A 48 -4.42 16.63 5.99
C VAL A 48 -4.33 16.49 4.48
N LEU A 49 -4.45 15.25 4.02
CA LEU A 49 -4.53 14.92 2.61
C LEU A 49 -5.64 13.89 2.41
N THR A 50 -6.54 14.14 1.47
CA THR A 50 -7.51 13.14 1.01
C THR A 50 -7.00 12.52 -0.28
N VAL A 51 -6.93 11.20 -0.31
CA VAL A 51 -6.40 10.44 -1.46
C VAL A 51 -7.48 9.53 -2.01
N ASP A 52 -7.71 9.62 -3.31
CA ASP A 52 -8.46 8.63 -4.07
C ASP A 52 -7.48 7.53 -4.48
N VAL A 53 -7.48 6.43 -3.73
CA VAL A 53 -6.47 5.38 -3.85
C VAL A 53 -6.65 4.60 -5.14
N ASP A 54 -5.58 4.46 -5.90
CA ASP A 54 -5.53 3.53 -7.03
C ASP A 54 -5.38 2.10 -6.49
N VAL A 55 -6.52 1.41 -6.35
CA VAL A 55 -6.59 0.07 -5.76
C VAL A 55 -5.86 -0.99 -6.59
N THR A 56 -5.53 -0.69 -7.85
CA THR A 56 -4.74 -1.59 -8.68
C THR A 56 -3.26 -1.60 -8.31
N ARG A 57 -2.81 -0.60 -7.55
CA ARG A 57 -1.41 -0.42 -7.14
C ARG A 57 -1.14 -0.77 -5.69
N VAL A 58 -2.15 -1.21 -4.95
CA VAL A 58 -2.03 -1.60 -3.54
C VAL A 58 -2.52 -3.03 -3.34
N ILE A 59 -2.02 -3.69 -2.30
CA ILE A 59 -2.48 -5.04 -1.93
C ILE A 59 -3.93 -4.96 -1.46
N GLY A 60 -4.24 -3.91 -0.70
CA GLY A 60 -5.56 -3.58 -0.21
C GLY A 60 -5.50 -2.26 0.58
N LEU A 61 -6.65 -1.62 0.81
CA LEU A 61 -6.68 -0.38 1.59
C LEU A 61 -6.18 -0.59 3.02
N ARG A 62 -6.51 -1.73 3.62
CA ARG A 62 -6.09 -2.05 4.99
C ARG A 62 -4.56 -2.15 5.08
N GLU A 63 -3.92 -2.80 4.13
CA GLU A 63 -2.47 -2.94 4.08
C GLU A 63 -1.79 -1.60 3.86
N LEU A 64 -2.34 -0.76 2.98
CA LEU A 64 -1.86 0.61 2.77
C LEU A 64 -1.96 1.43 4.06
N VAL A 65 -3.09 1.37 4.74
CA VAL A 65 -3.31 2.06 6.01
C VAL A 65 -2.33 1.60 7.08
N LYS A 66 -2.04 0.30 7.17
CA LYS A 66 -1.05 -0.23 8.12
C LYS A 66 0.33 0.38 7.91
N VAL A 67 0.77 0.53 6.66
CA VAL A 67 2.07 1.14 6.34
C VAL A 67 2.07 2.60 6.75
N LEU A 68 1.02 3.36 6.45
CA LEU A 68 0.92 4.77 6.81
C LEU A 68 0.89 4.97 8.33
N VAL A 69 0.13 4.18 9.05
CA VAL A 69 0.07 4.22 10.52
C VAL A 69 1.42 3.86 11.14
N ALA A 70 2.12 2.88 10.59
CA ALA A 70 3.46 2.50 11.04
C ALA A 70 4.47 3.65 10.87
N ASN A 71 4.23 4.56 9.94
CA ASN A 71 5.04 5.77 9.73
C ASN A 71 4.56 7.00 10.54
N GLY A 72 3.60 6.81 11.45
CA GLY A 72 3.15 7.86 12.35
C GLY A 72 1.97 8.69 11.86
N TYR A 73 1.37 8.35 10.74
CA TYR A 73 0.19 9.06 10.23
C TYR A 73 -1.09 8.53 10.86
N GLU A 74 -2.09 9.40 10.98
CA GLU A 74 -3.45 9.02 11.29
C GLU A 74 -4.21 8.84 9.99
N VAL A 75 -4.99 7.76 9.86
CA VAL A 75 -5.72 7.47 8.62
C VAL A 75 -7.18 7.18 8.93
N GLY A 76 -8.08 7.92 8.27
CA GLY A 76 -9.52 7.67 8.29
C GLY A 76 -10.00 7.19 6.93
N PHE A 77 -11.08 6.42 6.92
CA PHE A 77 -11.71 5.97 5.68
C PHE A 77 -12.83 6.93 5.28
N GLY A 78 -12.86 7.29 4.00
CA GLY A 78 -13.97 7.97 3.38
C GLY A 78 -14.83 7.01 2.55
N VAL A 79 -15.48 7.53 1.51
CA VAL A 79 -16.18 6.67 0.54
C VAL A 79 -15.12 5.92 -0.26
N TYR A 80 -15.22 4.57 -0.24
CA TYR A 80 -14.28 3.72 -0.97
C TYR A 80 -14.08 4.19 -2.43
N PRO A 81 -12.84 4.28 -2.92
CA PRO A 81 -11.54 3.93 -2.32
C PRO A 81 -10.79 5.09 -1.64
N MET A 82 -11.47 6.09 -1.13
CA MET A 82 -10.85 7.28 -0.55
C MET A 82 -10.39 7.06 0.89
N ILE A 83 -9.23 7.62 1.21
CA ILE A 83 -8.71 7.69 2.57
C ILE A 83 -8.31 9.13 2.91
N LYS A 84 -8.33 9.45 4.19
CA LYS A 84 -7.91 10.74 4.70
C LYS A 84 -6.71 10.54 5.60
N ILE A 85 -5.59 11.14 5.23
CA ILE A 85 -4.31 11.01 5.91
C ILE A 85 -4.06 12.30 6.69
N ARG A 86 -3.70 12.19 7.97
CA ARG A 86 -3.36 13.32 8.82
C ARG A 86 -1.99 13.13 9.46
N TRP A 87 -1.34 14.24 9.75
CA TRP A 87 -0.05 14.26 10.42
C TRP A 87 0.11 15.38 11.44
#